data_73ae08d4ff31a10158a519bbc20bddc3
#
_entry.id   73ae08d4ff31a10158a519bbc20bddc3
#
_cell.length_a   1.000
_cell.length_b   1.000
_cell.length_c   1.000
_cell.angle_alpha   90.00
_cell.angle_beta   90.00
_cell.angle_gamma   90.00
#
_symmetry.space_group_name_H-M   'P 1'
#
loop_
_entity.id
_entity.type
_entity.pdbx_description
1 polymer ?
#
loop_
_entity_poly.entity_id
_entity_poly.type
_entity_poly.pdbx_seq_one_letter_code
_entity_poly.pdbx_strand_id
1 'polypeptide(L)'
;DVARKPASLESLEDFVDAMAYYKMNDFQVHLNDNLIFYENFESAEVARERAYTGFRLESDIKAGGENKKDLTNEDLFYTKEDFRNFIEESEAQGVSIVPEIDAPGHSGAFTKVRPDLMLPQNQAVNGNAKRAGEQFDLSGDVNSKDSQYGKSLSFVQGVWDEYLTDNMFDDSMTVHIGTDEYYGEENAFRHFSDDMIKYIQGKDRTVRMWGSLTQIDGDGTVPVKSENVQLNVWNTGYSNPKQMYNDGFDLINTLDGSLYMVPNGSGGRGGYGDYLRTEDLYKNWIPNNMGGTVIPAGSDQMLGSTFAIWNDNIDTAAQGISEVDNFERFEDALPILASKGWGEGEDLEFAAVKEKAEKLGDAPGSNPYFEETADKNGKYMSYGFDNKEDSSESNRDLGETKNADIDGALKLKGGESYTSTPIEKLAVGNALSFDVTLTEEARAGQILFEADTPGGEDYVHDIRIMDDGRVGFRRELYDYYFDYKLPVGEKVHMEIVTDTLKTVLIVDGKEYQATGIYINRQTDNTLRKQGIKNATLLLPVQRIGSKTNSIVGTIDNVEVKTADPISSKDEYNKAAWTKVSVDTETNIAD
;
A
#
# COMPACT_ATOMS: atom_id res chain seq x y z
N ASP A 1 -3.96 -4.63 0.01
CA ASP A 1 -4.75 -3.59 0.70
C ASP A 1 -4.46 -2.24 0.06
N VAL A 2 -5.31 -1.85 -0.92
CA VAL A 2 -5.24 -0.53 -1.56
C VAL A 2 -6.15 0.48 -0.86
N ALA A 3 -6.98 0.03 0.04
CA ALA A 3 -7.88 0.89 0.80
C ALA A 3 -7.11 1.79 1.76
N ARG A 4 -6.23 1.23 2.59
CA ARG A 4 -5.43 1.96 3.57
C ARG A 4 -4.24 2.67 2.92
N LYS A 5 -3.57 2.03 1.96
CA LYS A 5 -2.50 2.62 1.15
C LYS A 5 -2.91 2.59 -0.31
N PRO A 6 -3.28 3.75 -0.90
CA PRO A 6 -3.59 3.78 -2.33
C PRO A 6 -2.39 3.32 -3.16
N ALA A 7 -2.69 2.58 -4.21
CA ALA A 7 -1.73 2.14 -5.21
C ALA A 7 -2.22 2.55 -6.60
N SER A 8 -1.31 2.89 -7.51
CA SER A 8 -1.64 3.13 -8.91
C SER A 8 -2.07 1.83 -9.60
N LEU A 9 -2.78 1.92 -10.72
CA LEU A 9 -3.05 0.72 -11.54
C LEU A 9 -1.76 0.15 -12.11
N GLU A 10 -0.81 1.01 -12.53
CA GLU A 10 0.53 0.59 -12.96
C GLU A 10 1.21 -0.30 -11.91
N SER A 11 1.16 0.10 -10.63
CA SER A 11 1.69 -0.74 -9.54
C SER A 11 0.95 -2.06 -9.40
N LEU A 12 -0.39 -2.09 -9.60
CA LEU A 12 -1.15 -3.34 -9.57
C LEU A 12 -0.85 -4.23 -10.78
N GLU A 13 -0.60 -3.66 -11.94
CA GLU A 13 -0.16 -4.34 -13.16
C GLU A 13 1.21 -5.01 -12.95
N ASP A 14 2.16 -4.33 -12.29
CA ASP A 14 3.45 -4.92 -11.89
C ASP A 14 3.26 -6.16 -11.01
N PHE A 15 2.34 -6.13 -10.05
CA PHE A 15 1.99 -7.31 -9.24
C PHE A 15 1.44 -8.43 -10.11
N VAL A 16 0.55 -8.13 -11.07
CA VAL A 16 -0.05 -9.11 -11.97
C VAL A 16 1.02 -9.74 -12.87
N ASP A 17 1.89 -8.95 -13.46
CA ASP A 17 2.97 -9.42 -14.33
C ASP A 17 3.90 -10.38 -13.58
N ALA A 18 4.31 -10.02 -12.38
CA ALA A 18 5.12 -10.89 -11.53
C ALA A 18 4.37 -12.16 -11.11
N MET A 19 3.08 -12.05 -10.75
CA MET A 19 2.24 -13.21 -10.43
C MET A 19 2.11 -14.16 -11.62
N ALA A 20 1.82 -13.65 -12.82
CA ALA A 20 1.72 -14.44 -14.04
C ALA A 20 3.04 -15.17 -14.35
N TYR A 21 4.17 -14.48 -14.20
CA TYR A 21 5.51 -15.03 -14.42
C TYR A 21 5.83 -16.19 -13.49
N TYR A 22 5.47 -16.08 -12.20
CA TYR A 22 5.61 -17.13 -11.19
C TYR A 22 4.40 -18.08 -11.11
N LYS A 23 3.43 -17.94 -12.02
CA LYS A 23 2.23 -18.80 -12.12
C LYS A 23 1.32 -18.75 -10.90
N MET A 24 1.27 -17.63 -10.21
CA MET A 24 0.19 -17.30 -9.31
C MET A 24 -0.99 -16.76 -10.12
N ASN A 25 -2.21 -17.12 -9.80
CA ASN A 25 -3.34 -16.95 -10.72
C ASN A 25 -4.57 -16.27 -10.13
N ASP A 26 -4.47 -15.71 -8.94
CA ASP A 26 -5.62 -15.14 -8.23
C ASP A 26 -5.16 -13.95 -7.40
N PHE A 27 -5.61 -12.75 -7.77
CA PHE A 27 -5.23 -11.49 -7.14
C PHE A 27 -6.44 -10.82 -6.50
N GLN A 28 -6.54 -10.88 -5.18
CA GLN A 28 -7.58 -10.21 -4.41
C GLN A 28 -7.19 -8.76 -4.13
N VAL A 29 -8.05 -7.82 -4.52
CA VAL A 29 -7.85 -6.37 -4.34
C VAL A 29 -8.84 -5.86 -3.30
N HIS A 30 -8.33 -5.50 -2.13
CA HIS A 30 -9.11 -4.98 -1.00
C HIS A 30 -9.35 -3.47 -1.16
N LEU A 31 -10.59 -3.11 -1.51
CA LEU A 31 -10.95 -1.79 -2.07
C LEU A 31 -11.48 -0.79 -1.05
N ASN A 32 -11.88 -1.24 0.14
CA ASN A 32 -12.34 -0.37 1.24
C ASN A 32 -11.96 -0.91 2.60
N ASP A 33 -11.73 -0.01 3.53
CA ASP A 33 -11.44 -0.33 4.93
C ASP A 33 -11.56 0.92 5.80
N ASN A 34 -10.95 0.86 6.99
CA ASN A 34 -10.75 1.96 7.93
C ASN A 34 -9.34 1.91 8.53
N LEU A 35 -8.87 3.02 9.06
CA LEU A 35 -7.60 3.05 9.78
C LEU A 35 -7.68 2.23 11.07
N ILE A 36 -6.58 1.60 11.45
CA ILE A 36 -6.51 0.73 12.63
C ILE A 36 -6.35 1.54 13.92
N PHE A 37 -5.55 2.61 13.91
CA PHE A 37 -5.12 3.32 15.12
C PHE A 37 -5.98 4.54 15.44
N TYR A 38 -7.25 4.30 15.72
CA TYR A 38 -8.23 5.35 16.10
C TYR A 38 -7.81 6.15 17.33
N GLU A 39 -6.97 5.61 18.19
CA GLU A 39 -6.41 6.31 19.34
C GLU A 39 -5.53 7.52 18.96
N ASN A 40 -5.05 7.57 17.72
CA ASN A 40 -4.27 8.70 17.21
C ASN A 40 -5.12 9.96 16.97
N PHE A 41 -6.43 9.85 17.02
CA PHE A 41 -7.34 10.99 16.83
C PHE A 41 -7.77 11.59 18.17
N GLU A 42 -7.91 12.90 18.23
CA GLU A 42 -8.19 13.66 19.45
C GLU A 42 -9.59 13.39 20.03
N SER A 43 -10.56 13.05 19.18
CA SER A 43 -11.92 12.74 19.63
C SER A 43 -12.62 11.72 18.73
N ALA A 44 -13.74 11.18 19.20
CA ALA A 44 -14.60 10.30 18.42
C ALA A 44 -15.20 11.01 17.18
N GLU A 45 -15.43 12.31 17.26
CA GLU A 45 -15.93 13.13 16.15
C GLU A 45 -14.86 13.26 15.06
N VAL A 46 -13.64 13.63 15.44
CA VAL A 46 -12.51 13.74 14.51
C VAL A 46 -12.15 12.37 13.91
N ALA A 47 -12.21 11.30 14.68
CA ALA A 47 -12.00 9.95 14.17
C ALA A 47 -13.03 9.61 13.07
N ARG A 48 -14.32 9.90 13.28
CA ARG A 48 -15.35 9.68 12.26
C ARG A 48 -15.14 10.47 10.97
N GLU A 49 -14.49 11.62 11.07
CA GLU A 49 -14.22 12.48 9.92
C GLU A 49 -12.93 12.11 9.18
N ARG A 50 -11.96 11.51 9.84
CA ARG A 50 -10.59 11.38 9.35
C ARG A 50 -10.00 9.96 9.40
N ALA A 51 -10.55 9.06 10.22
CA ALA A 51 -10.03 7.70 10.38
C ALA A 51 -10.58 6.69 9.35
N TYR A 52 -11.40 7.14 8.42
CA TYR A 52 -11.78 6.28 7.29
C TYR A 52 -10.65 6.21 6.28
N THR A 53 -10.62 5.11 5.56
CA THR A 53 -9.80 4.97 4.37
C THR A 53 -10.63 5.12 3.09
N GLY A 54 -9.99 5.00 1.94
CA GLY A 54 -10.67 5.14 0.67
C GLY A 54 -11.63 3.99 0.37
N PHE A 55 -12.66 4.34 -0.39
CA PHE A 55 -13.24 3.43 -1.34
C PHE A 55 -12.61 3.74 -2.70
N ARG A 56 -11.93 2.76 -3.28
CA ARG A 56 -11.00 2.99 -4.40
C ARG A 56 -11.60 2.86 -5.79
N LEU A 57 -12.89 2.55 -5.90
CA LEU A 57 -13.57 2.54 -7.19
C LEU A 57 -14.40 3.81 -7.39
N GLU A 58 -14.49 4.24 -8.65
CA GLU A 58 -15.45 5.25 -9.06
C GLU A 58 -16.88 4.81 -8.73
N SER A 59 -17.64 5.66 -8.03
CA SER A 59 -19.02 5.40 -7.62
C SER A 59 -19.89 6.62 -7.86
N ASP A 60 -21.13 6.38 -8.26
CA ASP A 60 -22.17 7.40 -8.38
C ASP A 60 -22.84 7.73 -7.03
N ILE A 61 -22.53 6.98 -5.97
CA ILE A 61 -23.08 7.21 -4.63
C ILE A 61 -22.49 8.47 -4.04
N LYS A 62 -23.34 9.46 -3.88
CA LYS A 62 -23.03 10.76 -3.29
C LYS A 62 -23.65 10.88 -1.91
N ALA A 63 -22.96 11.60 -1.03
CA ALA A 63 -23.51 11.91 0.28
C ALA A 63 -24.75 12.78 0.16
N GLY A 64 -25.83 12.35 0.77
CA GLY A 64 -27.08 13.10 0.90
C GLY A 64 -27.12 13.92 2.18
N GLY A 65 -27.88 15.04 2.17
CA GLY A 65 -28.16 15.83 3.37
C GLY A 65 -26.96 16.62 3.90
N GLU A 66 -26.75 16.57 5.22
CA GLU A 66 -25.72 17.35 5.90
C GLU A 66 -24.30 16.83 5.69
N ASN A 67 -24.15 15.51 5.47
CA ASN A 67 -22.86 14.90 5.16
C ASN A 67 -22.58 15.02 3.66
N LYS A 68 -21.50 15.70 3.29
CA LYS A 68 -21.13 15.98 1.89
C LYS A 68 -20.02 15.08 1.35
N LYS A 69 -19.67 14.02 2.07
CA LYS A 69 -18.61 13.10 1.63
C LYS A 69 -19.14 12.09 0.63
N ASP A 70 -18.52 12.05 -0.52
CA ASP A 70 -18.80 11.03 -1.54
C ASP A 70 -18.23 9.67 -1.12
N LEU A 71 -18.72 8.59 -1.73
CA LEU A 71 -18.20 7.23 -1.44
C LEU A 71 -16.77 7.10 -1.94
N THR A 72 -16.52 7.42 -3.20
CA THR A 72 -15.16 7.41 -3.79
C THR A 72 -14.27 8.44 -3.10
N ASN A 73 -13.04 8.06 -2.80
CA ASN A 73 -12.05 9.01 -2.30
C ASN A 73 -11.55 9.93 -3.42
N GLU A 74 -11.26 11.18 -3.05
CA GLU A 74 -10.76 12.18 -4.00
C GLU A 74 -9.26 12.09 -4.28
N ASP A 75 -8.51 11.41 -3.41
CA ASP A 75 -7.03 11.33 -3.48
C ASP A 75 -6.55 10.42 -4.61
N LEU A 76 -6.85 9.13 -4.54
CA LEU A 76 -6.60 8.14 -5.58
C LEU A 76 -7.79 7.18 -5.66
N PHE A 77 -8.28 6.97 -6.85
CA PHE A 77 -9.32 5.97 -7.15
C PHE A 77 -9.15 5.46 -8.58
N TYR A 78 -9.77 4.33 -8.85
CA TYR A 78 -9.81 3.73 -10.18
C TYR A 78 -11.12 4.08 -10.85
N THR A 79 -11.09 4.60 -12.08
CA THR A 79 -12.31 4.77 -12.87
C THR A 79 -12.91 3.41 -13.21
N LYS A 80 -14.20 3.35 -13.47
CA LYS A 80 -14.86 2.10 -13.89
C LYS A 80 -14.25 1.55 -15.18
N GLU A 81 -13.83 2.42 -16.09
CA GLU A 81 -13.20 2.03 -17.36
C GLU A 81 -11.79 1.47 -17.12
N ASP A 82 -10.95 2.17 -16.38
CA ASP A 82 -9.56 1.74 -16.15
C ASP A 82 -9.50 0.43 -15.36
N PHE A 83 -10.35 0.28 -14.32
CA PHE A 83 -10.36 -0.96 -13.54
C PHE A 83 -10.94 -2.16 -14.33
N ARG A 84 -11.88 -1.93 -15.25
CA ARG A 84 -12.33 -2.97 -16.19
C ARG A 84 -11.19 -3.42 -17.12
N ASN A 85 -10.46 -2.46 -17.70
CA ASN A 85 -9.32 -2.77 -18.56
C ASN A 85 -8.26 -3.56 -17.78
N PHE A 86 -7.97 -3.17 -16.55
CA PHE A 86 -7.07 -3.90 -15.64
C PHE A 86 -7.52 -5.35 -15.43
N ILE A 87 -8.82 -5.61 -15.21
CA ILE A 87 -9.36 -6.96 -15.08
C ILE A 87 -9.12 -7.75 -16.38
N GLU A 88 -9.51 -7.20 -17.54
CA GLU A 88 -9.41 -7.87 -18.84
C GLU A 88 -7.94 -8.19 -19.19
N GLU A 89 -7.02 -7.27 -18.96
CA GLU A 89 -5.58 -7.43 -19.20
C GLU A 89 -4.95 -8.45 -18.26
N SER A 90 -5.35 -8.47 -17.01
CA SER A 90 -4.91 -9.47 -16.02
C SER A 90 -5.37 -10.88 -16.37
N GLU A 91 -6.64 -11.02 -16.75
CA GLU A 91 -7.19 -12.31 -17.19
C GLU A 91 -6.51 -12.84 -18.46
N ALA A 92 -6.14 -11.95 -19.39
CA ALA A 92 -5.37 -12.31 -20.58
C ALA A 92 -3.98 -12.88 -20.24
N GLN A 93 -3.43 -12.54 -19.08
CA GLN A 93 -2.19 -13.09 -18.55
C GLN A 93 -2.40 -14.35 -17.68
N GLY A 94 -3.66 -14.72 -17.41
CA GLY A 94 -4.02 -15.88 -16.59
C GLY A 94 -4.08 -15.57 -15.09
N VAL A 95 -4.23 -14.31 -14.70
CA VAL A 95 -4.44 -13.87 -13.33
C VAL A 95 -5.86 -13.32 -13.19
N SER A 96 -6.68 -13.98 -12.38
CA SER A 96 -8.03 -13.52 -12.09
C SER A 96 -8.00 -12.45 -11.01
N ILE A 97 -8.65 -11.33 -11.26
CA ILE A 97 -8.84 -10.28 -10.26
C ILE A 97 -10.06 -10.58 -9.43
N VAL A 98 -9.91 -10.55 -8.10
CA VAL A 98 -10.99 -10.73 -7.13
C VAL A 98 -11.21 -9.42 -6.39
N PRO A 99 -12.16 -8.58 -6.84
CA PRO A 99 -12.45 -7.33 -6.14
C PRO A 99 -13.12 -7.62 -4.81
N GLU A 100 -12.62 -6.99 -3.75
CA GLU A 100 -13.16 -7.09 -2.41
C GLU A 100 -13.82 -5.79 -1.99
N ILE A 101 -15.09 -5.88 -1.61
CA ILE A 101 -15.86 -4.82 -0.95
C ILE A 101 -16.29 -5.35 0.41
N ASP A 102 -15.60 -4.92 1.44
CA ASP A 102 -15.75 -5.46 2.79
C ASP A 102 -16.89 -4.80 3.57
N ALA A 103 -17.77 -5.65 4.11
CA ALA A 103 -18.88 -5.31 5.01
C ALA A 103 -19.31 -6.57 5.78
N PRO A 104 -19.91 -6.46 6.98
CA PRO A 104 -20.40 -5.27 7.68
C PRO A 104 -19.39 -4.67 8.66
N GLY A 105 -18.23 -5.31 8.89
CA GLY A 105 -17.04 -4.74 9.51
C GLY A 105 -16.28 -3.87 8.50
N HIS A 106 -15.14 -3.31 8.90
CA HIS A 106 -14.24 -2.55 8.01
C HIS A 106 -14.95 -1.49 7.14
N SER A 107 -16.07 -0.97 7.62
CA SER A 107 -17.04 -0.20 6.84
C SER A 107 -16.89 1.33 6.96
N GLY A 108 -15.74 1.83 7.42
CA GLY A 108 -15.51 3.27 7.60
C GLY A 108 -15.73 4.09 6.34
N ALA A 109 -15.35 3.56 5.18
CA ALA A 109 -15.59 4.20 3.89
C ALA A 109 -17.10 4.38 3.58
N PHE A 110 -17.95 3.50 4.06
CA PHE A 110 -19.39 3.53 3.84
C PHE A 110 -20.11 4.37 4.89
N THR A 111 -19.75 4.23 6.16
CA THR A 111 -20.39 4.96 7.24
C THR A 111 -20.07 6.45 7.22
N LYS A 112 -19.00 6.88 6.55
CA LYS A 112 -18.77 8.31 6.29
C LYS A 112 -19.85 8.92 5.40
N VAL A 113 -20.41 8.15 4.47
CA VAL A 113 -21.49 8.55 3.57
C VAL A 113 -22.85 8.38 4.25
N ARG A 114 -23.02 7.29 5.00
CA ARG A 114 -24.26 6.91 5.67
C ARG A 114 -24.05 6.75 7.18
N PRO A 115 -23.77 7.86 7.90
CA PRO A 115 -23.58 7.81 9.36
C PRO A 115 -24.82 7.35 10.13
N ASP A 116 -26.01 7.39 9.51
CA ASP A 116 -27.24 6.84 10.05
C ASP A 116 -27.27 5.30 10.10
N LEU A 117 -26.37 4.62 9.38
CA LEU A 117 -26.22 3.17 9.37
C LEU A 117 -25.06 2.68 10.24
N MET A 118 -24.34 3.57 10.88
CA MET A 118 -23.21 3.27 11.76
C MET A 118 -23.68 2.58 13.05
N LEU A 119 -22.92 1.59 13.50
CA LEU A 119 -23.18 0.92 14.79
C LEU A 119 -23.21 1.97 15.93
N PRO A 120 -24.17 1.89 16.87
CA PRO A 120 -24.24 2.83 17.99
C PRO A 120 -22.92 2.90 18.78
N GLN A 121 -22.49 4.11 19.14
CA GLN A 121 -21.19 4.33 19.80
C GLN A 121 -20.99 3.52 21.08
N ASN A 122 -22.05 3.23 21.81
CA ASN A 122 -22.01 2.39 23.02
C ASN A 122 -21.82 0.89 22.74
N GLN A 123 -21.89 0.48 21.50
CA GLN A 123 -21.63 -0.89 21.04
C GLN A 123 -20.33 -0.98 20.20
N ALA A 124 -19.61 0.13 20.09
CA ALA A 124 -18.35 0.16 19.34
C ALA A 124 -17.31 -0.84 19.89
N VAL A 125 -16.43 -1.27 19.03
CA VAL A 125 -15.37 -2.24 19.30
C VAL A 125 -14.64 -1.91 20.60
N ASN A 126 -14.58 -2.86 21.51
CA ASN A 126 -13.97 -2.72 22.83
C ASN A 126 -14.45 -1.49 23.65
N GLY A 127 -15.66 -1.00 23.37
CA GLY A 127 -16.21 0.20 24.01
C GLY A 127 -15.54 1.51 23.57
N ASN A 128 -14.71 1.48 22.56
CA ASN A 128 -14.05 2.68 22.03
C ASN A 128 -14.97 3.42 21.05
N ALA A 129 -15.60 4.50 21.51
CA ALA A 129 -16.51 5.31 20.69
C ALA A 129 -15.87 5.88 19.41
N LYS A 130 -14.55 6.00 19.34
CA LYS A 130 -13.83 6.42 18.13
C LYS A 130 -13.97 5.39 16.99
N ARG A 131 -14.14 4.12 17.34
CA ARG A 131 -14.26 2.99 16.40
C ARG A 131 -15.71 2.70 15.97
N ALA A 132 -16.68 3.49 16.35
CA ALA A 132 -18.09 3.24 15.99
C ALA A 132 -18.32 3.24 14.47
N GLY A 133 -17.54 4.03 13.73
CA GLY A 133 -17.65 4.11 12.27
C GLY A 133 -17.18 2.87 11.50
N GLU A 134 -16.50 1.92 12.15
CA GLU A 134 -15.99 0.71 11.48
C GLU A 134 -17.08 -0.30 11.11
N GLN A 135 -18.27 -0.19 11.68
CA GLN A 135 -19.28 -1.24 11.67
C GLN A 135 -20.63 -0.71 11.22
N PHE A 136 -21.33 -1.48 10.41
CA PHE A 136 -22.74 -1.24 10.16
C PHE A 136 -23.63 -1.69 11.34
N ASP A 137 -24.72 -0.96 11.56
CA ASP A 137 -25.79 -1.37 12.47
C ASP A 137 -26.71 -2.39 11.78
N LEU A 138 -26.64 -3.64 12.21
CA LEU A 138 -27.49 -4.74 11.74
C LEU A 138 -28.66 -5.01 12.69
N SER A 139 -29.04 -4.08 13.54
CA SER A 139 -30.13 -4.28 14.49
C SER A 139 -31.51 -4.24 13.84
N GLY A 140 -32.47 -4.85 14.54
CA GLY A 140 -33.88 -4.85 14.15
C GLY A 140 -34.32 -6.11 13.41
N ASP A 141 -35.51 -6.05 12.80
CA ASP A 141 -36.10 -7.20 12.10
C ASP A 141 -35.38 -7.43 10.77
N VAL A 142 -34.74 -8.59 10.62
CA VAL A 142 -34.02 -9.00 9.40
C VAL A 142 -34.93 -9.13 8.17
N ASN A 143 -36.23 -9.25 8.35
CA ASN A 143 -37.21 -9.33 7.26
C ASN A 143 -37.78 -7.97 6.86
N SER A 144 -37.43 -6.91 7.57
CA SER A 144 -37.96 -5.56 7.33
C SER A 144 -36.92 -4.67 6.64
N LYS A 145 -37.26 -4.16 5.48
CA LYS A 145 -36.43 -3.16 4.76
C LYS A 145 -36.29 -1.81 5.50
N ASP A 146 -37.18 -1.53 6.43
CA ASP A 146 -37.21 -0.29 7.21
C ASP A 146 -36.37 -0.38 8.50
N SER A 147 -35.96 -1.59 8.91
CA SER A 147 -35.05 -1.82 10.03
C SER A 147 -33.64 -1.31 9.71
N GLN A 148 -32.77 -1.17 10.73
CA GLN A 148 -31.35 -0.85 10.50
C GLN A 148 -30.69 -1.95 9.67
N TYR A 149 -30.97 -3.22 9.99
CA TYR A 149 -30.53 -4.36 9.19
C TYR A 149 -30.89 -4.19 7.71
N GLY A 150 -32.16 -3.99 7.39
CA GLY A 150 -32.62 -3.90 6.00
C GLY A 150 -32.05 -2.70 5.25
N LYS A 151 -31.85 -1.57 5.94
CA LYS A 151 -31.20 -0.37 5.36
C LYS A 151 -29.71 -0.59 5.09
N SER A 152 -28.98 -1.20 6.03
CA SER A 152 -27.56 -1.52 5.88
C SER A 152 -27.35 -2.52 4.74
N LEU A 153 -28.11 -3.61 4.73
CA LEU A 153 -28.08 -4.61 3.66
C LEU A 153 -28.38 -3.98 2.29
N SER A 154 -29.46 -3.18 2.21
CA SER A 154 -29.85 -2.52 0.95
C SER A 154 -28.78 -1.54 0.44
N PHE A 155 -28.09 -0.86 1.34
CA PHE A 155 -27.01 0.04 0.97
C PHE A 155 -25.82 -0.74 0.38
N VAL A 156 -25.37 -1.79 1.05
CA VAL A 156 -24.23 -2.63 0.56
C VAL A 156 -24.58 -3.29 -0.77
N GLN A 157 -25.81 -3.81 -0.91
CA GLN A 157 -26.30 -4.34 -2.20
C GLN A 157 -26.32 -3.29 -3.30
N GLY A 158 -26.70 -2.05 -2.96
CA GLY A 158 -26.67 -0.93 -3.90
C GLY A 158 -25.26 -0.56 -4.38
N VAL A 159 -24.26 -0.67 -3.50
CA VAL A 159 -22.85 -0.49 -3.90
C VAL A 159 -22.44 -1.58 -4.89
N TRP A 160 -22.73 -2.83 -4.60
CA TRP A 160 -22.45 -3.95 -5.51
C TRP A 160 -23.18 -3.82 -6.86
N ASP A 161 -24.41 -3.33 -6.87
CA ASP A 161 -25.18 -3.17 -8.11
C ASP A 161 -24.52 -2.22 -9.12
N GLU A 162 -23.76 -1.24 -8.67
CA GLU A 162 -23.02 -0.35 -9.57
C GLU A 162 -22.02 -1.09 -10.46
N TYR A 163 -21.44 -2.18 -9.97
CA TYR A 163 -20.39 -2.93 -10.66
C TYR A 163 -20.89 -4.22 -11.29
N LEU A 164 -21.94 -4.82 -10.73
CA LEU A 164 -22.51 -6.07 -11.22
C LEU A 164 -23.47 -5.86 -12.41
N THR A 165 -24.08 -4.67 -12.52
CA THR A 165 -25.07 -4.39 -13.57
C THR A 165 -24.46 -3.79 -14.84
N ASP A 166 -23.34 -3.10 -14.73
CA ASP A 166 -22.67 -2.43 -15.86
C ASP A 166 -21.59 -3.30 -16.54
N ASN A 167 -21.58 -4.60 -16.24
CA ASN A 167 -20.57 -5.56 -16.70
C ASN A 167 -19.11 -5.14 -16.39
N MET A 168 -18.91 -4.39 -15.30
CA MET A 168 -17.58 -4.10 -14.81
C MET A 168 -16.96 -5.36 -14.17
N PHE A 169 -17.79 -6.10 -13.43
CA PHE A 169 -17.46 -7.43 -12.92
C PHE A 169 -18.29 -8.45 -13.70
N ASP A 170 -17.65 -9.14 -14.63
CA ASP A 170 -18.31 -10.05 -15.55
C ASP A 170 -19.02 -11.22 -14.87
N ASP A 171 -19.95 -11.84 -15.60
CA ASP A 171 -20.61 -13.06 -15.17
C ASP A 171 -19.56 -14.15 -14.90
N SER A 172 -19.78 -14.93 -13.84
CA SER A 172 -18.86 -15.95 -13.34
C SER A 172 -17.59 -15.47 -12.61
N MET A 173 -17.30 -14.18 -12.57
CA MET A 173 -16.19 -13.70 -11.72
C MET A 173 -16.38 -14.10 -10.27
N THR A 174 -15.26 -14.30 -9.57
CA THR A 174 -15.24 -14.36 -8.11
C THR A 174 -15.18 -12.94 -7.56
N VAL A 175 -16.05 -12.61 -6.62
CA VAL A 175 -16.02 -11.35 -5.87
C VAL A 175 -16.00 -11.65 -4.38
N HIS A 176 -15.32 -10.80 -3.62
CA HIS A 176 -15.13 -10.99 -2.19
C HIS A 176 -15.98 -10.01 -1.39
N ILE A 177 -16.84 -10.53 -0.51
CA ILE A 177 -17.83 -9.74 0.25
C ILE A 177 -17.33 -9.29 1.63
N GLY A 178 -16.07 -9.55 1.99
CA GLY A 178 -15.52 -9.28 3.32
C GLY A 178 -16.02 -10.26 4.37
N THR A 179 -16.70 -9.75 5.37
CA THR A 179 -17.36 -10.49 6.47
C THR A 179 -16.45 -10.95 7.60
N ASP A 180 -15.42 -10.20 7.90
CA ASP A 180 -14.62 -10.41 9.10
C ASP A 180 -14.90 -9.34 10.18
N GLU A 181 -14.39 -9.63 11.34
CA GLU A 181 -14.29 -8.74 12.52
C GLU A 181 -15.55 -7.89 12.85
N TYR A 182 -16.75 -8.44 12.63
CA TYR A 182 -17.97 -7.79 13.07
C TYR A 182 -18.20 -7.98 14.57
N TYR A 183 -18.55 -6.90 15.27
CA TYR A 183 -18.70 -6.87 16.73
C TYR A 183 -20.12 -6.54 17.22
N GLY A 184 -21.08 -6.53 16.28
CA GLY A 184 -22.50 -6.35 16.61
C GLY A 184 -23.21 -7.66 16.98
N GLU A 185 -24.48 -7.75 16.67
CA GLU A 185 -25.33 -8.90 16.99
C GLU A 185 -25.03 -10.08 16.05
N GLU A 186 -24.69 -11.25 16.61
CA GLU A 186 -24.13 -12.38 15.87
C GLU A 186 -25.12 -13.04 14.91
N ASN A 187 -26.39 -13.21 15.33
CA ASN A 187 -27.39 -13.77 14.42
C ASN A 187 -27.68 -12.82 13.25
N ALA A 188 -27.70 -11.52 13.47
CA ALA A 188 -27.87 -10.55 12.40
C ALA A 188 -26.69 -10.58 11.42
N PHE A 189 -25.46 -10.75 11.91
CA PHE A 189 -24.29 -10.96 11.07
C PHE A 189 -24.43 -12.21 10.19
N ARG A 190 -24.88 -13.31 10.76
CA ARG A 190 -25.08 -14.56 10.01
C ARG A 190 -26.17 -14.42 8.94
N HIS A 191 -27.26 -13.71 9.25
CA HIS A 191 -28.27 -13.35 8.25
C HIS A 191 -27.69 -12.48 7.15
N PHE A 192 -26.90 -11.46 7.50
CA PHE A 192 -26.26 -10.57 6.54
C PHE A 192 -25.33 -11.34 5.59
N SER A 193 -24.49 -12.22 6.14
CA SER A 193 -23.59 -13.05 5.34
C SER A 193 -24.36 -13.95 4.36
N ASP A 194 -25.42 -14.63 4.85
CA ASP A 194 -26.25 -15.50 4.03
C ASP A 194 -27.03 -14.74 2.95
N ASP A 195 -27.58 -13.58 3.29
CA ASP A 195 -28.32 -12.73 2.35
C ASP A 195 -27.37 -12.15 1.27
N MET A 196 -26.16 -11.74 1.63
CA MET A 196 -25.17 -11.28 0.67
C MET A 196 -24.67 -12.39 -0.25
N ILE A 197 -24.40 -13.58 0.28
CA ILE A 197 -24.05 -14.76 -0.53
C ILE A 197 -25.13 -15.03 -1.58
N LYS A 198 -26.38 -15.12 -1.14
CA LYS A 198 -27.52 -15.37 -2.05
C LYS A 198 -27.72 -14.26 -3.06
N TYR A 199 -27.51 -13.02 -2.63
CA TYR A 199 -27.64 -11.86 -3.51
C TYR A 199 -26.59 -11.87 -4.63
N ILE A 200 -25.32 -12.07 -4.31
CA ILE A 200 -24.21 -12.13 -5.28
C ILE A 200 -24.36 -13.34 -6.20
N GLN A 201 -24.67 -14.51 -5.66
CA GLN A 201 -24.92 -15.71 -6.47
C GLN A 201 -26.14 -15.56 -7.38
N GLY A 202 -27.15 -14.80 -6.95
CA GLY A 202 -28.32 -14.45 -7.78
C GLY A 202 -27.99 -13.51 -8.95
N LYS A 203 -26.78 -12.99 -8.99
CA LYS A 203 -26.20 -12.19 -10.08
C LYS A 203 -25.17 -12.99 -10.91
N ASP A 204 -25.17 -14.30 -10.78
CA ASP A 204 -24.26 -15.23 -11.49
C ASP A 204 -22.77 -15.03 -11.20
N ARG A 205 -22.40 -14.59 -9.96
CA ARG A 205 -21.00 -14.45 -9.50
C ARG A 205 -20.67 -15.50 -8.45
N THR A 206 -19.40 -15.91 -8.42
CA THR A 206 -18.86 -16.74 -7.33
C THR A 206 -18.56 -15.85 -6.12
N VAL A 207 -18.92 -16.33 -4.93
CA VAL A 207 -18.72 -15.59 -3.69
C VAL A 207 -17.47 -16.08 -2.99
N ARG A 208 -16.62 -15.13 -2.58
CA ARG A 208 -15.55 -15.35 -1.60
C ARG A 208 -15.80 -14.49 -0.37
N MET A 209 -15.36 -14.95 0.80
CA MET A 209 -15.51 -14.24 2.06
C MET A 209 -14.40 -14.58 3.05
N TRP A 210 -14.17 -13.69 4.01
CA TRP A 210 -13.32 -13.99 5.16
C TRP A 210 -13.99 -14.94 6.13
N GLY A 211 -13.21 -15.87 6.68
CA GLY A 211 -13.71 -16.84 7.64
C GLY A 211 -13.92 -16.23 9.04
N SER A 212 -15.18 -16.14 9.46
CA SER A 212 -15.58 -15.63 10.78
C SER A 212 -16.68 -16.46 11.46
N LEU A 213 -17.19 -17.47 10.77
CA LEU A 213 -18.42 -18.17 11.15
C LEU A 213 -18.31 -19.11 12.37
N THR A 214 -17.11 -19.37 12.88
CA THR A 214 -16.93 -20.13 14.13
C THR A 214 -16.82 -19.21 15.33
N GLN A 215 -16.27 -18.01 15.16
CA GLN A 215 -16.23 -17.00 16.20
C GLN A 215 -17.61 -16.34 16.36
N ILE A 216 -18.26 -16.03 15.23
CA ILE A 216 -19.58 -15.42 15.19
C ILE A 216 -20.59 -16.53 14.83
N ASP A 217 -20.80 -17.44 15.80
CA ASP A 217 -21.65 -18.61 15.62
C ASP A 217 -23.11 -18.36 15.99
N GLY A 218 -23.40 -17.29 16.69
CA GLY A 218 -24.71 -16.92 17.16
C GLY A 218 -25.28 -17.96 18.14
N ASP A 219 -26.59 -18.18 18.07
CA ASP A 219 -27.29 -19.20 18.86
C ASP A 219 -27.42 -20.55 18.10
N GLY A 220 -26.77 -20.68 16.96
CA GLY A 220 -26.82 -21.89 16.13
C GLY A 220 -28.10 -22.08 15.31
N THR A 221 -29.01 -21.11 15.30
CA THR A 221 -30.29 -21.21 14.57
C THR A 221 -30.24 -20.64 13.15
N VAL A 222 -29.25 -19.81 12.85
CA VAL A 222 -29.12 -19.14 11.56
C VAL A 222 -28.05 -19.83 10.70
N PRO A 223 -28.46 -20.63 9.70
CA PRO A 223 -27.52 -21.23 8.76
C PRO A 223 -26.96 -20.17 7.82
N VAL A 224 -25.73 -20.38 7.37
CA VAL A 224 -25.10 -19.59 6.29
C VAL A 224 -24.84 -20.54 5.13
N LYS A 225 -25.21 -20.14 3.92
CA LYS A 225 -25.02 -20.95 2.71
C LYS A 225 -23.53 -21.15 2.44
N SER A 226 -23.14 -22.40 2.17
CA SER A 226 -21.75 -22.79 1.88
C SER A 226 -21.54 -23.24 0.43
N GLU A 227 -22.61 -23.63 -0.27
CA GLU A 227 -22.52 -24.13 -1.64
C GLU A 227 -21.98 -23.07 -2.61
N ASN A 228 -20.89 -23.39 -3.30
CA ASN A 228 -20.17 -22.48 -4.18
C ASN A 228 -19.71 -21.19 -3.47
N VAL A 229 -19.27 -21.31 -2.22
CA VAL A 229 -18.70 -20.22 -1.44
C VAL A 229 -17.26 -20.55 -1.09
N GLN A 230 -16.35 -19.67 -1.50
CA GLN A 230 -14.93 -19.73 -1.18
C GLN A 230 -14.68 -18.99 0.14
N LEU A 231 -13.89 -19.59 1.02
CA LEU A 231 -13.62 -19.05 2.35
C LEU A 231 -12.11 -18.90 2.58
N ASN A 232 -11.64 -17.68 2.74
CA ASN A 232 -10.30 -17.40 3.21
C ASN A 232 -10.20 -17.71 4.71
N VAL A 233 -9.50 -18.79 5.05
CA VAL A 233 -9.22 -19.15 6.44
C VAL A 233 -7.99 -18.36 6.89
N TRP A 234 -8.22 -17.19 7.46
CA TRP A 234 -7.16 -16.28 7.90
C TRP A 234 -6.76 -16.50 9.36
N ASN A 235 -7.67 -16.97 10.19
CA ASN A 235 -7.42 -17.28 11.59
C ASN A 235 -8.27 -18.44 12.06
N THR A 236 -7.67 -19.47 12.64
CA THR A 236 -8.38 -20.69 13.07
C THR A 236 -9.32 -20.48 14.26
N GLY A 237 -9.15 -19.39 15.02
CA GLY A 237 -10.06 -18.98 16.09
C GLY A 237 -11.32 -18.32 15.55
N TYR A 238 -11.24 -17.62 14.42
CA TYR A 238 -12.37 -17.02 13.74
C TYR A 238 -13.12 -18.04 12.87
N SER A 239 -12.38 -18.94 12.23
CA SER A 239 -12.93 -19.95 11.34
C SER A 239 -12.22 -21.28 11.50
N ASN A 240 -12.87 -22.24 12.14
CA ASN A 240 -12.30 -23.59 12.32
C ASN A 240 -12.25 -24.32 10.97
N PRO A 241 -11.07 -24.66 10.43
CA PRO A 241 -10.96 -25.22 9.08
C PRO A 241 -11.70 -26.54 8.91
N LYS A 242 -11.66 -27.40 9.95
CA LYS A 242 -12.36 -28.69 9.90
C LYS A 242 -13.87 -28.54 9.86
N GLN A 243 -14.41 -27.58 10.62
CA GLN A 243 -15.83 -27.31 10.61
C GLN A 243 -16.25 -26.75 9.25
N MET A 244 -15.55 -25.73 8.73
CA MET A 244 -15.86 -25.13 7.45
C MET A 244 -15.80 -26.13 6.29
N TYR A 245 -14.79 -26.99 6.31
CA TYR A 245 -14.69 -28.09 5.35
C TYR A 245 -15.92 -29.02 5.41
N ASN A 246 -16.33 -29.42 6.63
CA ASN A 246 -17.48 -30.30 6.81
C ASN A 246 -18.81 -29.61 6.45
N ASP A 247 -18.90 -28.31 6.62
CA ASP A 247 -20.06 -27.49 6.27
C ASP A 247 -20.15 -27.23 4.75
N GLY A 248 -19.11 -27.60 3.98
CA GLY A 248 -19.12 -27.58 2.52
C GLY A 248 -18.58 -26.31 1.88
N PHE A 249 -17.83 -25.50 2.60
CA PHE A 249 -17.10 -24.37 2.03
C PHE A 249 -15.86 -24.83 1.25
N ASP A 250 -15.52 -24.10 0.20
CA ASP A 250 -14.25 -24.21 -0.49
C ASP A 250 -13.20 -23.35 0.23
N LEU A 251 -12.07 -23.94 0.62
CA LEU A 251 -11.13 -23.31 1.54
C LEU A 251 -9.88 -22.78 0.84
N ILE A 252 -9.46 -21.59 1.25
CA ILE A 252 -8.18 -20.96 0.88
C ILE A 252 -7.39 -20.72 2.16
N ASN A 253 -6.17 -21.25 2.21
CA ASN A 253 -5.27 -21.01 3.35
C ASN A 253 -4.70 -19.61 3.28
N THR A 254 -5.09 -18.75 4.21
CA THR A 254 -4.64 -17.36 4.31
C THR A 254 -4.21 -17.05 5.75
N LEU A 255 -3.71 -18.06 6.49
CA LEU A 255 -3.46 -17.94 7.92
C LEU A 255 -2.50 -16.79 8.25
N ASP A 256 -2.98 -15.88 9.07
CA ASP A 256 -2.35 -14.64 9.50
C ASP A 256 -0.94 -14.84 10.09
N GLY A 257 -0.77 -15.84 10.93
CA GLY A 257 0.52 -16.13 11.58
C GLY A 257 1.66 -16.55 10.63
N SER A 258 1.34 -16.91 9.37
CA SER A 258 2.32 -17.38 8.39
C SER A 258 2.28 -16.66 7.04
N LEU A 259 1.13 -16.10 6.65
CA LEU A 259 0.89 -15.56 5.31
C LEU A 259 0.56 -14.06 5.28
N TYR A 260 0.52 -13.38 6.45
CA TYR A 260 0.33 -11.93 6.51
C TYR A 260 1.66 -11.19 6.58
N MET A 261 1.77 -10.17 5.76
CA MET A 261 2.77 -9.11 5.85
C MET A 261 2.06 -7.82 6.23
N VAL A 262 2.55 -7.17 7.27
CA VAL A 262 2.07 -5.84 7.69
C VAL A 262 3.27 -4.91 7.72
N PRO A 263 3.55 -4.20 6.61
CA PRO A 263 4.65 -3.27 6.53
C PRO A 263 4.56 -2.28 7.69
N ASN A 264 5.58 -2.26 8.54
CA ASN A 264 5.52 -1.49 9.77
C ASN A 264 6.59 -0.43 9.90
N GLY A 265 7.47 -0.35 8.96
CA GLY A 265 8.48 0.67 8.80
C GLY A 265 9.12 1.24 10.06
N SER A 266 8.40 1.35 11.14
CA SER A 266 8.86 1.88 12.41
C SER A 266 9.07 0.83 13.50
N GLY A 267 8.84 -0.45 13.20
CA GLY A 267 9.03 -1.56 14.13
C GLY A 267 8.15 -1.49 15.38
N GLY A 268 6.99 -0.88 15.29
CA GLY A 268 6.35 -0.47 16.51
C GLY A 268 5.00 -1.05 16.86
N ARG A 269 4.18 -1.44 15.92
CA ARG A 269 2.83 -1.92 16.22
C ARG A 269 2.39 -2.98 15.23
N GLY A 270 1.67 -3.94 15.71
CA GLY A 270 1.19 -5.08 14.97
C GLY A 270 1.88 -6.36 15.42
N GLY A 271 1.12 -7.43 15.53
CA GLY A 271 1.62 -8.77 15.86
C GLY A 271 2.19 -9.52 14.65
N TYR A 272 2.14 -8.93 13.47
CA TYR A 272 2.50 -9.58 12.21
C TYR A 272 3.89 -9.16 11.73
N GLY A 273 4.48 -9.98 10.85
CA GLY A 273 5.78 -9.70 10.26
C GLY A 273 5.75 -8.60 9.21
N ASP A 274 6.81 -7.84 9.12
CA ASP A 274 7.05 -6.87 8.04
C ASP A 274 7.32 -7.59 6.71
N TYR A 275 8.02 -8.71 6.77
CA TYR A 275 8.24 -9.66 5.66
C TYR A 275 7.78 -11.06 6.07
N LEU A 276 7.45 -11.91 5.11
CA LEU A 276 7.25 -13.32 5.39
C LEU A 276 8.58 -14.00 5.75
N ARG A 277 8.49 -15.00 6.62
CA ARG A 277 9.63 -15.84 6.97
C ARG A 277 9.81 -16.92 5.91
N THR A 278 10.31 -16.53 4.74
CA THR A 278 10.34 -17.35 3.53
C THR A 278 11.08 -18.68 3.71
N GLU A 279 12.18 -18.71 4.48
CA GLU A 279 12.91 -19.96 4.80
C GLU A 279 12.07 -20.91 5.65
N ASP A 280 11.36 -20.39 6.65
CA ASP A 280 10.48 -21.21 7.51
C ASP A 280 9.28 -21.74 6.73
N LEU A 281 8.68 -20.90 5.88
CA LEU A 281 7.60 -21.30 4.97
C LEU A 281 8.06 -22.43 4.05
N TYR A 282 9.21 -22.29 3.42
CA TYR A 282 9.73 -23.30 2.52
C TYR A 282 9.95 -24.64 3.23
N LYS A 283 10.56 -24.62 4.42
CA LYS A 283 10.93 -25.83 5.16
C LYS A 283 9.75 -26.50 5.88
N ASN A 284 8.83 -25.72 6.43
CA ASN A 284 7.87 -26.21 7.43
C ASN A 284 6.41 -26.01 7.06
N TRP A 285 6.09 -25.07 6.17
CA TRP A 285 4.70 -24.80 5.83
C TRP A 285 4.19 -25.71 4.72
N ILE A 286 2.95 -26.16 4.83
CA ILE A 286 2.25 -26.99 3.86
C ILE A 286 0.93 -26.31 3.50
N PRO A 287 0.63 -26.07 2.20
CA PRO A 287 -0.55 -25.29 1.76
C PRO A 287 -1.88 -25.79 2.35
N ASN A 288 -2.10 -27.10 2.40
CA ASN A 288 -3.35 -27.67 2.90
C ASN A 288 -3.36 -27.93 4.42
N ASN A 289 -2.36 -27.46 5.17
CA ASN A 289 -2.33 -27.53 6.63
C ASN A 289 -2.70 -26.16 7.24
N MET A 290 -3.90 -26.06 7.77
CA MET A 290 -4.42 -24.86 8.39
C MET A 290 -4.42 -24.98 9.92
N GLY A 291 -3.33 -24.51 10.56
CA GLY A 291 -3.19 -24.53 12.02
C GLY A 291 -3.26 -25.91 12.66
N GLY A 292 -2.72 -26.94 11.98
CA GLY A 292 -2.76 -28.35 12.42
C GLY A 292 -3.96 -29.15 11.87
N THR A 293 -4.92 -28.52 11.20
CA THR A 293 -5.96 -29.21 10.44
C THR A 293 -5.46 -29.41 9.01
N VAL A 294 -5.24 -30.66 8.63
CA VAL A 294 -4.83 -31.03 7.27
C VAL A 294 -6.06 -31.37 6.45
N ILE A 295 -6.33 -30.56 5.43
CA ILE A 295 -7.37 -30.86 4.44
C ILE A 295 -6.86 -31.98 3.52
N PRO A 296 -7.67 -32.96 3.13
CA PRO A 296 -7.23 -34.05 2.29
C PRO A 296 -6.60 -33.55 0.99
N ALA A 297 -5.44 -34.10 0.65
CA ALA A 297 -4.79 -33.79 -0.62
C ALA A 297 -5.68 -34.17 -1.81
N GLY A 298 -5.80 -33.28 -2.78
CA GLY A 298 -6.66 -33.47 -3.95
C GLY A 298 -8.16 -33.28 -3.68
N SER A 299 -8.55 -32.73 -2.52
CA SER A 299 -9.92 -32.33 -2.28
C SER A 299 -10.30 -31.13 -3.13
N ASP A 300 -11.42 -31.21 -3.82
CA ASP A 300 -11.97 -30.08 -4.61
C ASP A 300 -12.28 -28.86 -3.74
N GLN A 301 -12.47 -29.04 -2.44
CA GLN A 301 -12.68 -27.97 -1.48
C GLN A 301 -11.37 -27.28 -1.02
N MET A 302 -10.21 -27.74 -1.43
CA MET A 302 -8.94 -27.07 -1.12
C MET A 302 -8.43 -26.32 -2.35
N LEU A 303 -8.79 -25.04 -2.46
CA LEU A 303 -8.51 -24.24 -3.65
C LEU A 303 -7.04 -23.81 -3.74
N GLY A 304 -6.39 -23.62 -2.59
CA GLY A 304 -5.00 -23.16 -2.56
C GLY A 304 -4.68 -22.30 -1.35
N SER A 305 -3.77 -21.37 -1.55
CA SER A 305 -3.35 -20.44 -0.50
C SER A 305 -3.13 -19.04 -1.04
N THR A 306 -3.34 -18.05 -0.18
CA THR A 306 -3.15 -16.63 -0.47
C THR A 306 -2.29 -16.02 0.62
N PHE A 307 -1.27 -15.27 0.27
CA PHE A 307 -0.59 -14.38 1.20
C PHE A 307 -1.09 -12.95 1.01
N ALA A 308 -1.05 -12.15 2.07
CA ALA A 308 -1.63 -10.83 2.07
C ALA A 308 -0.63 -9.75 2.53
N ILE A 309 -0.76 -8.57 1.95
CA ILE A 309 -0.07 -7.36 2.38
C ILE A 309 -1.13 -6.41 2.92
N TRP A 310 -1.09 -6.16 4.24
CA TRP A 310 -2.00 -5.26 4.93
C TRP A 310 -1.29 -3.98 5.34
N ASN A 311 -1.85 -2.86 4.98
CA ASN A 311 -1.27 -1.53 5.24
C ASN A 311 -1.75 -0.92 6.58
N ASP A 312 -1.91 -1.74 7.62
CA ASP A 312 -2.43 -1.37 8.95
C ASP A 312 -1.67 -0.22 9.61
N ASN A 313 -0.39 -0.08 9.30
CA ASN A 313 0.49 0.89 9.94
C ASN A 313 0.67 2.20 9.17
N ILE A 314 -0.06 2.40 8.07
CA ILE A 314 0.13 3.56 7.20
C ILE A 314 -0.03 4.89 7.92
N ASP A 315 -0.96 5.00 8.86
CA ASP A 315 -1.24 6.22 9.63
C ASP A 315 -0.24 6.49 10.75
N THR A 316 0.65 5.53 11.02
CA THR A 316 1.66 5.62 12.08
C THR A 316 3.09 5.44 11.60
N ALA A 317 3.29 5.03 10.37
CA ALA A 317 4.61 4.82 9.80
C ALA A 317 5.26 6.16 9.42
N ALA A 318 6.29 6.56 10.13
CA ALA A 318 6.96 7.85 9.92
C ALA A 318 7.66 7.97 8.56
N GLN A 319 8.16 6.86 8.02
CA GLN A 319 8.76 6.79 6.69
C GLN A 319 7.74 6.50 5.59
N GLY A 320 6.47 6.30 5.94
CA GLY A 320 5.43 5.89 5.03
C GLY A 320 5.61 4.45 4.53
N ILE A 321 4.69 4.03 3.70
CA ILE A 321 4.74 2.77 2.97
C ILE A 321 4.48 3.12 1.52
N SER A 322 5.49 3.01 0.67
CA SER A 322 5.34 3.29 -0.76
C SER A 322 4.84 2.05 -1.53
N GLU A 323 4.46 2.24 -2.78
CA GLU A 323 4.14 1.15 -3.70
C GLU A 323 5.34 0.21 -3.85
N VAL A 324 6.55 0.78 -3.92
CA VAL A 324 7.80 0.03 -3.99
C VAL A 324 8.05 -0.78 -2.72
N ASP A 325 7.77 -0.22 -1.54
CA ASP A 325 7.88 -0.96 -0.28
C ASP A 325 6.95 -2.18 -0.26
N ASN A 326 5.74 -2.05 -0.79
CA ASN A 326 4.80 -3.17 -0.91
C ASN A 326 5.27 -4.19 -1.95
N PHE A 327 5.75 -3.74 -3.10
CA PHE A 327 6.26 -4.62 -4.16
C PHE A 327 7.48 -5.43 -3.68
N GLU A 328 8.41 -4.83 -2.97
CA GLU A 328 9.58 -5.53 -2.42
C GLU A 328 9.20 -6.67 -1.48
N ARG A 329 8.20 -6.45 -0.63
CA ARG A 329 7.70 -7.48 0.29
C ARG A 329 7.02 -8.63 -0.46
N PHE A 330 6.27 -8.28 -1.48
CA PHE A 330 5.62 -9.24 -2.36
C PHE A 330 6.65 -10.08 -3.14
N GLU A 331 7.60 -9.43 -3.78
CA GLU A 331 8.63 -10.07 -4.61
C GLU A 331 9.51 -11.04 -3.81
N ASP A 332 9.87 -10.72 -2.56
CA ASP A 332 10.62 -11.61 -1.67
C ASP A 332 9.86 -12.91 -1.34
N ALA A 333 8.54 -12.83 -1.23
CA ALA A 333 7.68 -13.95 -0.87
C ALA A 333 7.25 -14.81 -2.07
N LEU A 334 7.05 -14.19 -3.23
CA LEU A 334 6.39 -14.77 -4.40
C LEU A 334 7.02 -16.07 -4.91
N PRO A 335 8.36 -16.18 -5.15
CA PRO A 335 8.96 -17.41 -5.66
C PRO A 335 8.79 -18.60 -4.73
N ILE A 336 8.83 -18.35 -3.42
CA ILE A 336 8.75 -19.39 -2.40
C ILE A 336 7.33 -19.93 -2.30
N LEU A 337 6.34 -19.03 -2.27
CA LEU A 337 4.92 -19.43 -2.19
C LEU A 337 4.45 -20.08 -3.49
N ALA A 338 4.87 -19.58 -4.64
CA ALA A 338 4.62 -20.22 -5.93
C ALA A 338 5.19 -21.65 -5.97
N SER A 339 6.46 -21.84 -5.56
CA SER A 339 7.07 -23.16 -5.47
C SER A 339 6.29 -24.11 -4.55
N LYS A 340 5.85 -23.65 -3.39
CA LYS A 340 5.06 -24.45 -2.44
C LYS A 340 3.66 -24.76 -2.96
N GLY A 341 3.02 -23.80 -3.63
CA GLY A 341 1.69 -23.96 -4.21
C GLY A 341 1.65 -25.01 -5.34
N TRP A 342 2.67 -25.06 -6.16
CA TRP A 342 2.78 -26.03 -7.25
C TRP A 342 3.39 -27.38 -6.84
N GLY A 343 3.88 -27.52 -5.59
CA GLY A 343 4.41 -28.78 -5.05
C GLY A 343 5.75 -29.23 -5.64
N GLU A 344 6.46 -28.35 -6.31
CA GLU A 344 7.77 -28.62 -6.89
C GLU A 344 8.92 -28.15 -5.99
N GLY A 345 10.04 -28.85 -5.99
CA GLY A 345 11.26 -28.44 -5.28
C GLY A 345 11.35 -28.86 -3.82
N GLU A 346 10.48 -29.73 -3.34
CA GLU A 346 10.51 -30.25 -1.95
C GLU A 346 11.85 -30.90 -1.55
N ASP A 347 12.60 -31.40 -2.53
CA ASP A 347 13.90 -32.03 -2.32
C ASP A 347 15.10 -31.08 -2.37
N LEU A 348 14.86 -29.78 -2.59
CA LEU A 348 15.93 -28.80 -2.67
C LEU A 348 16.16 -28.10 -1.31
N GLU A 349 17.41 -27.81 -1.02
CA GLU A 349 17.75 -26.93 0.08
C GLU A 349 17.28 -25.51 -0.23
N PHE A 350 16.83 -24.76 0.78
CA PHE A 350 16.31 -23.40 0.63
C PHE A 350 17.24 -22.47 -0.15
N ALA A 351 18.56 -22.56 0.12
CA ALA A 351 19.56 -21.77 -0.60
C ALA A 351 19.57 -22.04 -2.11
N ALA A 352 19.32 -23.29 -2.52
CA ALA A 352 19.26 -23.65 -3.94
C ALA A 352 17.99 -23.14 -4.61
N VAL A 353 16.87 -23.09 -3.88
CA VAL A 353 15.62 -22.48 -4.39
C VAL A 353 15.80 -20.98 -4.55
N LYS A 354 16.41 -20.32 -3.57
CA LYS A 354 16.72 -18.89 -3.64
C LYS A 354 17.64 -18.55 -4.81
N GLU A 355 18.72 -19.33 -5.02
CA GLU A 355 19.59 -19.17 -6.18
C GLU A 355 18.86 -19.37 -7.52
N LYS A 356 17.88 -20.26 -7.57
CA LYS A 356 17.05 -20.43 -8.77
C LYS A 356 16.14 -19.24 -9.01
N ALA A 357 15.51 -18.71 -7.96
CA ALA A 357 14.68 -17.52 -8.06
C ALA A 357 15.50 -16.30 -8.53
N GLU A 358 16.67 -16.10 -7.94
CA GLU A 358 17.60 -15.04 -8.36
C GLU A 358 18.03 -15.15 -9.84
N LYS A 359 18.22 -16.40 -10.32
CA LYS A 359 18.57 -16.65 -11.74
C LYS A 359 17.38 -16.50 -12.68
N LEU A 360 16.19 -16.83 -12.22
CA LEU A 360 14.97 -16.63 -12.98
C LEU A 360 14.68 -15.12 -13.12
N GLY A 361 14.95 -14.38 -12.04
CA GLY A 361 14.76 -12.93 -11.99
C GLY A 361 13.29 -12.54 -11.99
N ASP A 362 13.07 -11.27 -12.25
CA ASP A 362 11.74 -10.66 -12.28
C ASP A 362 11.05 -10.83 -13.63
N ALA A 363 9.76 -10.69 -13.66
CA ALA A 363 9.02 -10.58 -14.91
C ALA A 363 9.49 -9.33 -15.66
N PRO A 364 9.68 -9.41 -16.99
CA PRO A 364 10.12 -8.26 -17.75
C PRO A 364 9.17 -7.07 -17.61
N GLY A 365 9.68 -5.94 -17.16
CA GLY A 365 8.93 -4.70 -16.98
C GLY A 365 8.10 -4.59 -15.71
N SER A 366 8.09 -5.62 -14.86
CA SER A 366 7.24 -5.64 -13.66
C SER A 366 7.91 -5.11 -12.40
N ASN A 367 9.21 -4.90 -12.41
CA ASN A 367 9.91 -4.48 -11.20
C ASN A 367 10.21 -2.97 -11.24
N PRO A 368 9.53 -2.16 -10.42
CA PRO A 368 9.76 -0.71 -10.38
C PRO A 368 11.18 -0.32 -9.94
N TYR A 369 11.98 -1.28 -9.47
CA TYR A 369 13.39 -1.07 -9.13
C TYR A 369 14.33 -1.16 -10.34
N PHE A 370 13.93 -1.82 -11.43
CA PHE A 370 14.82 -2.19 -12.54
C PHE A 370 14.27 -1.86 -13.93
N GLU A 371 13.36 -0.91 -14.04
CA GLU A 371 12.80 -0.49 -15.34
C GLU A 371 13.87 0.09 -16.27
N GLU A 372 14.88 0.73 -15.71
CA GLU A 372 15.91 1.41 -16.46
C GLU A 372 17.25 0.67 -16.38
N THR A 373 17.95 0.62 -17.49
CA THR A 373 19.27 -0.02 -17.58
C THR A 373 20.36 1.04 -17.65
N ALA A 374 21.32 0.97 -16.74
CA ALA A 374 22.53 1.78 -16.78
C ALA A 374 23.48 1.34 -17.91
N ASP A 375 24.36 2.23 -18.33
CA ASP A 375 25.44 1.90 -19.24
C ASP A 375 26.47 0.94 -18.59
N LYS A 376 27.46 0.49 -19.35
CA LYS A 376 28.51 -0.42 -18.84
C LYS A 376 29.35 0.16 -17.70
N ASN A 377 29.28 1.47 -17.45
CA ASN A 377 29.98 2.17 -16.38
C ASN A 377 29.04 2.41 -15.18
N GLY A 378 27.84 1.86 -15.20
CA GLY A 378 26.83 2.03 -14.18
C GLY A 378 26.11 3.38 -14.21
N LYS A 379 26.19 4.14 -15.31
CA LYS A 379 25.55 5.45 -15.42
C LYS A 379 24.22 5.34 -16.18
N TYR A 380 23.22 6.00 -15.64
CA TYR A 380 21.94 6.19 -16.33
C TYR A 380 21.94 7.47 -17.16
N MET A 381 22.53 8.53 -16.68
CA MET A 381 22.66 9.82 -17.37
C MET A 381 23.71 10.73 -16.70
N SER A 382 24.28 11.66 -17.46
CA SER A 382 25.28 12.61 -16.98
C SER A 382 25.24 13.92 -17.78
N TYR A 383 24.99 15.06 -17.10
CA TYR A 383 24.83 16.37 -17.73
C TYR A 383 25.79 17.41 -17.15
N GLY A 384 26.63 17.99 -18.00
CA GLY A 384 27.49 19.15 -17.69
C GLY A 384 26.88 20.48 -18.12
N PHE A 385 25.73 20.49 -18.76
CA PHE A 385 24.96 21.65 -19.19
C PHE A 385 25.68 22.63 -20.12
N ASP A 386 26.71 22.18 -20.82
CA ASP A 386 27.25 22.94 -21.98
C ASP A 386 26.24 22.95 -23.14
N ASN A 387 25.46 21.90 -23.21
CA ASN A 387 24.32 21.68 -24.12
C ASN A 387 23.32 20.73 -23.46
N LYS A 388 22.40 20.12 -24.24
CA LYS A 388 21.41 19.17 -23.76
C LYS A 388 21.84 17.70 -23.85
N GLU A 389 23.03 17.42 -24.33
CA GLU A 389 23.50 16.07 -24.57
C GLU A 389 23.85 15.34 -23.27
N ASP A 390 23.47 14.07 -23.18
CA ASP A 390 23.96 13.17 -22.16
C ASP A 390 25.39 12.75 -22.46
N SER A 391 26.28 13.00 -21.55
CA SER A 391 27.72 12.65 -21.69
C SER A 391 28.01 11.19 -21.32
N SER A 392 27.03 10.43 -20.82
CA SER A 392 27.13 8.98 -20.57
C SER A 392 26.95 8.18 -21.86
N GLU A 393 27.24 6.88 -21.81
CA GLU A 393 26.99 5.99 -22.95
C GLU A 393 25.50 5.58 -23.06
N SER A 394 24.65 6.01 -22.13
CA SER A 394 23.20 5.74 -22.14
C SER A 394 22.46 6.59 -23.19
N ASN A 395 23.04 7.71 -23.63
CA ASN A 395 22.49 8.62 -24.64
C ASN A 395 21.08 9.11 -24.34
N ARG A 396 20.84 9.57 -23.11
CA ARG A 396 19.55 10.08 -22.62
C ARG A 396 19.59 11.61 -22.55
N ASP A 397 19.48 12.26 -23.70
CA ASP A 397 19.54 13.72 -23.81
C ASP A 397 18.39 14.41 -23.05
N LEU A 398 18.64 15.63 -22.57
CA LEU A 398 17.63 16.47 -21.92
C LEU A 398 16.51 16.83 -22.90
N GLY A 399 15.27 16.76 -22.40
CA GLY A 399 14.06 17.05 -23.15
C GLY A 399 13.67 18.53 -23.11
N GLU A 400 12.43 18.78 -22.70
CA GLU A 400 11.88 20.13 -22.56
C GLU A 400 12.65 20.95 -21.54
N THR A 401 12.90 22.22 -21.86
CA THR A 401 13.44 23.21 -20.92
C THR A 401 12.47 24.38 -20.84
N LYS A 402 12.01 24.69 -19.66
CA LYS A 402 11.00 25.74 -19.43
C LYS A 402 11.44 26.74 -18.38
N ASN A 403 11.40 28.02 -18.73
CA ASN A 403 11.83 29.13 -17.88
C ASN A 403 13.21 28.94 -17.22
N ALA A 404 14.09 28.16 -17.86
CA ALA A 404 15.44 27.88 -17.41
C ALA A 404 16.41 28.12 -18.58
N ASP A 405 17.68 28.34 -18.29
CA ASP A 405 18.72 28.51 -19.29
C ASP A 405 19.81 27.45 -19.08
N ILE A 406 20.27 26.84 -20.18
CA ILE A 406 21.40 25.92 -20.20
C ILE A 406 22.58 26.65 -20.83
N ASP A 407 23.62 26.94 -20.02
CA ASP A 407 24.82 27.69 -20.43
C ASP A 407 25.93 27.45 -19.39
N GLY A 408 26.61 26.29 -19.51
CA GLY A 408 27.61 25.81 -18.56
C GLY A 408 27.09 25.48 -17.17
N ALA A 409 25.78 25.57 -16.96
CA ALA A 409 24.99 25.12 -15.84
C ALA A 409 23.51 25.29 -16.20
N LEU A 410 22.64 24.56 -15.52
CA LEU A 410 21.18 24.79 -15.57
C LEU A 410 20.84 25.96 -14.61
N LYS A 411 20.39 27.09 -15.16
CA LYS A 411 19.99 28.28 -14.40
C LYS A 411 18.48 28.23 -14.15
N LEU A 412 18.08 28.04 -12.91
CA LEU A 412 16.69 27.98 -12.44
C LEU A 412 16.25 29.33 -11.87
N LYS A 413 15.03 29.76 -12.21
CA LYS A 413 14.51 31.12 -11.95
C LYS A 413 13.41 31.16 -10.90
N GLY A 414 13.14 30.03 -10.22
CA GLY A 414 12.00 29.91 -9.30
C GLY A 414 10.67 29.67 -10.02
N GLY A 415 9.64 29.30 -9.26
CA GLY A 415 8.33 28.97 -9.83
C GLY A 415 8.43 27.80 -10.80
N GLU A 416 7.68 27.85 -11.90
CA GLU A 416 7.81 26.88 -12.98
C GLU A 416 9.12 27.10 -13.74
N SER A 417 10.16 26.35 -13.37
CA SER A 417 11.50 26.44 -13.96
C SER A 417 12.20 25.09 -13.90
N TYR A 418 12.44 24.45 -15.07
CA TYR A 418 12.98 23.09 -15.11
C TYR A 418 13.58 22.72 -16.47
N THR A 419 14.30 21.61 -16.51
CA THR A 419 14.55 20.79 -17.69
C THR A 419 14.14 19.34 -17.43
N SER A 420 13.50 18.67 -18.39
CA SER A 420 13.13 17.27 -18.25
C SER A 420 14.24 16.32 -18.67
N THR A 421 14.23 15.14 -18.09
CA THR A 421 15.06 14.01 -18.49
C THR A 421 14.18 12.88 -19.05
N PRO A 422 14.74 11.88 -19.75
CA PRO A 422 13.98 10.71 -20.23
C PRO A 422 13.59 9.72 -19.14
N ILE A 423 14.15 9.78 -17.93
CA ILE A 423 13.87 8.88 -16.82
C ILE A 423 12.97 9.59 -15.82
N GLU A 424 11.86 8.99 -15.44
CA GLU A 424 10.96 9.56 -14.46
C GLU A 424 11.50 9.43 -13.03
N LYS A 425 11.75 8.22 -12.62
CA LYS A 425 12.23 7.87 -11.28
C LYS A 425 13.15 6.65 -11.38
N LEU A 426 14.01 6.47 -10.41
CA LEU A 426 14.87 5.30 -10.29
C LEU A 426 14.69 4.65 -8.93
N ALA A 427 14.73 3.35 -8.95
CA ALA A 427 14.67 2.49 -7.79
C ALA A 427 15.81 2.72 -6.80
N VAL A 428 15.71 2.02 -5.68
CA VAL A 428 16.76 1.94 -4.66
C VAL A 428 18.02 1.27 -5.22
N GLY A 429 19.16 1.51 -4.56
CA GLY A 429 20.45 1.04 -5.07
C GLY A 429 21.09 1.99 -6.08
N ASN A 430 20.65 3.24 -6.10
CA ASN A 430 21.13 4.26 -7.02
C ASN A 430 21.61 5.52 -6.30
N ALA A 431 22.39 6.33 -7.01
CA ALA A 431 22.90 7.61 -6.53
C ALA A 431 22.64 8.72 -7.54
N LEU A 432 22.23 9.87 -7.02
CA LEU A 432 22.11 11.13 -7.74
C LEU A 432 23.16 12.11 -7.17
N SER A 433 24.12 12.53 -7.97
CA SER A 433 25.09 13.57 -7.60
C SER A 433 24.92 14.81 -8.46
N PHE A 434 25.16 15.98 -7.88
CA PHE A 434 25.04 17.27 -8.55
C PHE A 434 25.74 18.38 -7.77
N ASP A 435 26.08 19.43 -8.47
CA ASP A 435 26.51 20.68 -7.87
C ASP A 435 25.34 21.67 -7.83
N VAL A 436 25.15 22.35 -6.72
CA VAL A 436 24.08 23.35 -6.57
C VAL A 436 24.63 24.65 -6.01
N THR A 437 24.15 25.78 -6.54
CA THR A 437 24.45 27.12 -5.99
C THR A 437 23.15 27.91 -5.90
N LEU A 438 22.72 28.27 -4.70
CA LEU A 438 21.61 29.17 -4.49
C LEU A 438 22.04 30.63 -4.70
N THR A 439 21.27 31.39 -5.44
CA THR A 439 21.51 32.83 -5.64
C THR A 439 20.72 33.71 -4.68
N GLU A 440 19.74 33.17 -4.01
CA GLU A 440 18.96 33.80 -2.93
C GLU A 440 18.66 32.76 -1.82
N GLU A 441 18.23 33.23 -0.66
CA GLU A 441 17.84 32.35 0.44
C GLU A 441 16.72 31.40 0.03
N ALA A 442 16.93 30.09 0.29
CA ALA A 442 15.96 29.08 -0.02
C ALA A 442 14.69 29.22 0.82
N ARG A 443 13.55 28.98 0.21
CA ARG A 443 12.23 28.99 0.86
C ARG A 443 11.68 27.59 0.97
N ALA A 444 10.93 27.34 2.01
CA ALA A 444 10.20 26.11 2.20
C ALA A 444 9.37 25.73 0.95
N GLY A 445 9.41 24.48 0.58
CA GLY A 445 8.70 23.93 -0.57
C GLY A 445 9.37 24.17 -1.93
N GLN A 446 10.52 24.85 -1.99
CA GLN A 446 11.30 24.94 -3.25
C GLN A 446 11.96 23.60 -3.58
N ILE A 447 11.87 23.19 -4.83
CA ILE A 447 12.20 21.85 -5.33
C ILE A 447 13.46 21.90 -6.17
N LEU A 448 14.36 20.92 -5.96
CA LEU A 448 15.58 20.71 -6.74
C LEU A 448 15.36 19.69 -7.86
N PHE A 449 14.68 18.60 -7.54
CA PHE A 449 14.35 17.52 -8.47
C PHE A 449 12.95 17.00 -8.17
N GLU A 450 12.19 16.61 -9.19
CA GLU A 450 10.86 16.03 -9.02
C GLU A 450 10.53 14.99 -10.09
N ALA A 451 9.60 14.09 -9.74
CA ALA A 451 8.92 13.21 -10.67
C ALA A 451 7.42 13.28 -10.45
N ASP A 452 6.66 13.08 -11.51
CA ASP A 452 5.22 12.89 -11.42
C ASP A 452 4.92 11.53 -10.76
N THR A 453 3.85 11.48 -10.00
CA THR A 453 3.35 10.27 -9.39
C THR A 453 1.87 10.11 -9.71
N PRO A 454 1.40 8.89 -9.90
CA PRO A 454 -0.03 8.62 -9.89
C PRO A 454 -0.65 9.10 -8.58
N GLY A 455 -1.91 9.49 -8.57
CA GLY A 455 -2.61 9.89 -7.35
C GLY A 455 -2.60 11.38 -7.02
N GLY A 456 -2.01 12.21 -7.89
CA GLY A 456 -2.11 13.67 -7.80
C GLY A 456 -1.04 14.36 -6.97
N GLU A 457 -1.30 15.63 -6.61
CA GLU A 457 -0.29 16.53 -6.03
C GLU A 457 0.20 16.11 -4.63
N ASP A 458 -0.58 15.33 -3.89
CA ASP A 458 -0.22 14.87 -2.54
C ASP A 458 0.76 13.70 -2.56
N TYR A 459 0.89 13.00 -3.69
CA TYR A 459 1.74 11.81 -3.85
C TYR A 459 3.05 12.10 -4.59
N VAL A 460 3.56 13.32 -4.49
CA VAL A 460 4.79 13.72 -5.16
C VAL A 460 6.02 12.99 -4.62
N HIS A 461 6.95 12.71 -5.52
CA HIS A 461 8.32 12.32 -5.20
C HIS A 461 9.23 13.47 -5.60
N ASP A 462 9.86 14.14 -4.63
CA ASP A 462 10.75 15.25 -4.89
C ASP A 462 11.83 15.41 -3.83
N ILE A 463 12.88 16.10 -4.23
CA ILE A 463 13.95 16.58 -3.36
C ILE A 463 13.77 18.09 -3.23
N ARG A 464 13.55 18.55 -2.00
CA ARG A 464 13.10 19.92 -1.73
C ARG A 464 13.76 20.57 -0.52
N ILE A 465 13.48 21.85 -0.38
CA ILE A 465 13.74 22.60 0.85
C ILE A 465 12.52 22.41 1.77
N MET A 466 12.75 21.86 2.94
CA MET A 466 11.73 21.56 3.94
C MET A 466 11.29 22.82 4.71
N ASP A 467 10.23 22.72 5.51
CA ASP A 467 9.64 23.84 6.24
C ASP A 467 10.63 24.57 7.18
N ASP A 468 11.59 23.85 7.72
CA ASP A 468 12.64 24.40 8.59
C ASP A 468 13.91 24.85 7.84
N GLY A 469 13.88 24.83 6.50
CA GLY A 469 14.95 25.23 5.61
C GLY A 469 16.05 24.17 5.40
N ARG A 470 15.90 22.98 5.96
CA ARG A 470 16.79 21.85 5.63
C ARG A 470 16.50 21.30 4.24
N VAL A 471 17.48 20.65 3.63
CA VAL A 471 17.24 19.78 2.47
C VAL A 471 16.53 18.52 2.95
N GLY A 472 15.60 18.06 2.18
CA GLY A 472 14.89 16.82 2.43
C GLY A 472 14.22 16.30 1.18
N PHE A 473 13.34 15.34 1.36
CA PHE A 473 12.53 14.82 0.27
C PHE A 473 11.12 14.54 0.74
N ARG A 474 10.19 14.62 -0.18
CA ARG A 474 8.86 14.09 -0.01
C ARG A 474 8.73 12.83 -0.84
N ARG A 475 8.18 11.82 -0.23
CA ARG A 475 7.80 10.58 -0.86
C ARG A 475 6.34 10.33 -0.53
N GLU A 476 5.48 10.41 -1.54
CA GLU A 476 4.04 10.33 -1.35
C GLU A 476 3.56 11.37 -0.30
N LEU A 477 2.90 10.96 0.77
CA LEU A 477 2.37 11.85 1.80
C LEU A 477 3.37 12.16 2.93
N TYR A 478 4.61 11.70 2.85
CA TYR A 478 5.55 11.72 3.97
C TYR A 478 6.77 12.59 3.71
N ASP A 479 7.17 13.34 4.73
CA ASP A 479 8.31 14.26 4.70
C ASP A 479 9.51 13.68 5.47
N TYR A 480 10.68 13.78 4.85
CA TYR A 480 11.95 13.31 5.39
C TYR A 480 13.00 14.41 5.30
N TYR A 481 13.87 14.49 6.28
CA TYR A 481 14.80 15.58 6.46
C TYR A 481 16.24 15.05 6.54
N PHE A 482 17.16 15.72 5.83
CA PHE A 482 18.59 15.63 6.13
C PHE A 482 18.96 16.76 7.10
N ASP A 483 19.89 16.50 8.04
CA ASP A 483 20.34 17.56 8.95
C ASP A 483 21.34 18.50 8.26
N TYR A 484 20.93 19.08 7.13
CA TYR A 484 21.72 19.94 6.28
C TYR A 484 20.90 21.08 5.67
N LYS A 485 21.49 22.31 5.62
CA LYS A 485 20.91 23.47 4.94
C LYS A 485 21.87 23.96 3.87
N LEU A 486 21.32 24.27 2.69
CA LEU A 486 22.10 24.83 1.60
C LEU A 486 22.53 26.29 1.91
N PRO A 487 23.82 26.63 1.78
CA PRO A 487 24.27 28.01 1.89
C PRO A 487 23.88 28.81 0.64
N VAL A 488 23.82 30.14 0.78
CA VAL A 488 23.60 31.05 -0.33
C VAL A 488 24.95 31.52 -0.91
N GLY A 489 25.06 31.51 -2.23
CA GLY A 489 26.24 32.01 -2.95
C GLY A 489 27.46 31.09 -2.94
N GLU A 490 27.35 29.92 -2.36
CA GLU A 490 28.40 28.91 -2.33
C GLU A 490 28.02 27.73 -3.22
N LYS A 491 28.96 27.22 -4.00
CA LYS A 491 28.76 25.97 -4.77
C LYS A 491 28.97 24.79 -3.87
N VAL A 492 27.97 23.93 -3.78
CA VAL A 492 27.96 22.72 -2.95
C VAL A 492 27.82 21.50 -3.85
N HIS A 493 28.67 20.51 -3.66
CA HIS A 493 28.54 19.20 -4.26
C HIS A 493 27.72 18.29 -3.33
N MET A 494 26.65 17.71 -3.85
CA MET A 494 25.74 16.84 -3.14
C MET A 494 25.64 15.49 -3.84
N GLU A 495 25.60 14.41 -3.07
CA GLU A 495 25.28 13.07 -3.57
C GLU A 495 24.19 12.48 -2.66
N ILE A 496 23.09 12.03 -3.25
CA ILE A 496 22.01 11.33 -2.54
C ILE A 496 22.06 9.87 -2.96
N VAL A 497 22.26 8.99 -1.98
CA VAL A 497 22.30 7.54 -2.18
C VAL A 497 21.10 6.92 -1.49
N THR A 498 20.37 6.09 -2.22
CA THR A 498 19.15 5.42 -1.73
C THR A 498 19.29 3.91 -1.81
N ASP A 499 18.83 3.22 -0.78
CA ASP A 499 18.66 1.77 -0.77
C ASP A 499 17.32 1.37 -0.09
N THR A 500 17.07 0.07 0.09
CA THR A 500 15.81 -0.44 0.64
C THR A 500 15.50 0.04 2.06
N LEU A 501 16.49 0.50 2.80
CA LEU A 501 16.33 0.79 4.24
C LEU A 501 16.58 2.23 4.61
N LYS A 502 17.39 2.94 3.85
CA LYS A 502 17.75 4.32 4.19
C LYS A 502 18.13 5.10 2.95
N THR A 503 18.04 6.41 3.11
CA THR A 503 18.55 7.38 2.15
C THR A 503 19.56 8.27 2.87
N VAL A 504 20.72 8.48 2.27
CA VAL A 504 21.76 9.36 2.80
C VAL A 504 22.07 10.48 1.82
N LEU A 505 22.29 11.67 2.36
CA LEU A 505 22.88 12.80 1.65
C LEU A 505 24.36 12.89 2.04
N ILE A 506 25.24 12.98 1.07
CA ILE A 506 26.68 13.17 1.27
C ILE A 506 27.05 14.55 0.78
N VAL A 507 27.66 15.37 1.65
CA VAL A 507 28.20 16.69 1.33
C VAL A 507 29.59 16.79 1.91
N ASP A 508 30.57 17.10 1.06
CA ASP A 508 31.99 17.17 1.44
C ASP A 508 32.49 15.91 2.18
N GLY A 509 31.99 14.74 1.77
CA GLY A 509 32.32 13.45 2.38
C GLY A 509 31.67 13.19 3.75
N LYS A 510 30.80 14.07 4.22
CA LYS A 510 30.02 13.86 5.43
C LYS A 510 28.64 13.35 5.08
N GLU A 511 28.25 12.24 5.72
CA GLU A 511 26.94 11.63 5.56
C GLU A 511 25.89 12.24 6.50
N TYR A 512 24.70 12.47 5.96
CA TYR A 512 23.50 12.90 6.64
C TYR A 512 22.37 11.92 6.29
N GLN A 513 22.02 11.04 7.21
CA GLN A 513 20.94 10.09 6.99
C GLN A 513 19.57 10.77 7.04
N ALA A 514 18.68 10.42 6.14
CA ALA A 514 17.30 10.91 6.16
C ALA A 514 16.60 10.52 7.46
N THR A 515 15.80 11.42 7.98
CA THR A 515 15.02 11.22 9.21
C THR A 515 13.58 11.67 9.00
N GLY A 516 12.66 10.73 9.07
CA GLY A 516 11.22 11.00 9.17
C GLY A 516 10.79 11.31 10.60
N ILE A 517 9.63 11.91 10.76
CA ILE A 517 9.03 12.19 12.08
C ILE A 517 7.82 11.29 12.29
N TYR A 518 7.95 10.40 13.25
CA TYR A 518 6.88 9.55 13.72
C TYR A 518 6.17 10.19 14.91
N ILE A 519 4.84 10.24 14.85
CA ILE A 519 4.00 10.78 15.92
C ILE A 519 3.20 9.63 16.53
N ASN A 520 3.35 9.42 17.81
CA ASN A 520 2.64 8.38 18.55
C ASN A 520 1.91 8.97 19.75
N ARG A 521 0.63 8.63 19.90
CA ARG A 521 -0.16 8.95 21.07
C ARG A 521 0.16 7.96 22.20
N GLN A 522 0.47 8.47 23.37
CA GLN A 522 0.67 7.65 24.56
C GLN A 522 -0.66 7.36 25.27
N THR A 523 -0.66 6.39 26.17
CA THR A 523 -1.85 6.01 26.95
C THR A 523 -2.36 7.11 27.90
N ASP A 524 -1.52 8.09 28.20
CA ASP A 524 -1.83 9.26 29.02
C ASP A 524 -2.31 10.48 28.20
N ASN A 525 -2.62 10.28 26.92
CA ASN A 525 -3.01 11.33 25.97
C ASN A 525 -1.91 12.33 25.58
N THR A 526 -0.65 12.03 25.82
CA THR A 526 0.44 12.83 25.25
C THR A 526 0.80 12.36 23.84
N LEU A 527 1.30 13.28 23.01
CA LEU A 527 1.89 12.97 21.70
C LEU A 527 3.40 12.89 21.85
N ARG A 528 3.96 11.77 21.44
CA ARG A 528 5.41 11.62 21.35
C ARG A 528 5.84 11.71 19.88
N LYS A 529 6.73 12.65 19.61
CA LYS A 529 7.42 12.73 18.32
C LYS A 529 8.73 11.97 18.40
N GLN A 530 9.00 11.14 17.43
CA GLN A 530 10.24 10.37 17.33
C GLN A 530 10.83 10.53 15.94
N GLY A 531 12.14 10.75 15.84
CA GLY A 531 12.85 10.68 14.59
C GLY A 531 13.12 9.21 14.22
N ILE A 532 12.90 8.86 12.99
CA ILE A 532 13.16 7.54 12.42
C ILE A 532 14.10 7.69 11.23
N LYS A 533 15.16 6.89 11.21
CA LYS A 533 16.22 6.99 10.20
C LYS A 533 16.04 6.08 8.99
N ASN A 534 15.07 5.24 9.01
CA ASN A 534 14.83 4.28 7.95
C ASN A 534 13.82 4.86 6.97
N ALA A 535 14.32 5.38 5.88
CA ALA A 535 13.52 5.98 4.81
C ALA A 535 14.11 5.63 3.46
N THR A 536 13.31 5.10 2.57
CA THR A 536 13.66 4.87 1.18
C THR A 536 13.22 6.04 0.32
N LEU A 537 13.87 6.25 -0.80
CA LEU A 537 13.48 7.23 -1.80
C LEU A 537 13.67 6.63 -3.19
N LEU A 538 12.62 6.66 -4.00
CA LEU A 538 12.78 6.56 -5.44
C LEU A 538 13.36 7.87 -5.92
N LEU A 539 14.52 7.84 -6.59
CA LEU A 539 15.18 9.07 -7.06
C LEU A 539 14.30 9.78 -8.10
N PRO A 540 13.77 10.96 -7.78
CA PRO A 540 12.81 11.67 -8.64
C PRO A 540 13.59 12.49 -9.68
N VAL A 541 13.92 11.87 -10.79
CA VAL A 541 14.84 12.45 -11.77
C VAL A 541 14.18 12.93 -13.06
N GLN A 542 12.84 12.87 -13.16
CA GLN A 542 12.11 13.29 -14.35
C GLN A 542 12.31 14.76 -14.72
N ARG A 543 12.45 15.61 -13.71
CA ARG A 543 12.75 17.04 -13.89
C ARG A 543 13.85 17.49 -12.94
N ILE A 544 14.79 18.24 -13.49
CA ILE A 544 15.77 19.02 -12.74
C ILE A 544 15.20 20.43 -12.59
N GLY A 545 14.88 20.83 -11.38
CA GLY A 545 13.98 21.94 -11.09
C GLY A 545 12.55 21.48 -10.88
N SER A 546 11.55 22.32 -11.13
CA SER A 546 10.15 22.01 -10.85
C SER A 546 9.18 22.68 -11.83
N LYS A 547 8.06 21.99 -12.11
CA LYS A 547 6.91 22.57 -12.83
C LYS A 547 6.07 23.51 -11.98
N THR A 548 6.33 23.62 -10.68
CA THR A 548 5.53 24.44 -9.76
C THR A 548 6.37 25.41 -8.93
N ASN A 549 7.43 24.97 -8.27
CA ASN A 549 8.16 25.76 -7.29
C ASN A 549 9.65 25.43 -7.22
N SER A 550 10.38 25.69 -8.30
CA SER A 550 11.82 25.46 -8.37
C SER A 550 12.61 26.38 -7.43
N ILE A 551 13.84 25.98 -7.08
CA ILE A 551 14.83 26.85 -6.46
C ILE A 551 15.21 28.02 -7.39
N VAL A 552 15.85 29.05 -6.82
CA VAL A 552 16.50 30.13 -7.60
C VAL A 552 18.02 29.97 -7.47
N GLY A 553 18.65 29.56 -8.55
CA GLY A 553 20.07 29.26 -8.53
C GLY A 553 20.53 28.46 -9.74
N THR A 554 21.58 27.71 -9.58
CA THR A 554 22.13 26.85 -10.64
C THR A 554 22.29 25.42 -10.14
N ILE A 555 22.04 24.46 -11.05
CA ILE A 555 22.42 23.05 -10.89
C ILE A 555 23.39 22.71 -12.03
N ASP A 556 24.41 21.95 -11.70
CA ASP A 556 25.48 21.58 -12.62
C ASP A 556 26.00 20.18 -12.29
N ASN A 557 26.76 19.58 -13.22
CA ASN A 557 27.40 18.26 -13.03
C ASN A 557 26.48 17.19 -12.49
N VAL A 558 25.25 17.08 -13.06
CA VAL A 558 24.29 16.06 -12.65
C VAL A 558 24.73 14.71 -13.18
N GLU A 559 24.86 13.73 -12.30
CA GLU A 559 25.12 12.34 -12.64
C GLU A 559 24.18 11.43 -11.86
N VAL A 560 23.53 10.51 -12.56
CA VAL A 560 22.72 9.45 -11.98
C VAL A 560 23.35 8.12 -12.33
N LYS A 561 23.63 7.32 -11.31
CA LYS A 561 24.37 6.06 -11.45
C LYS A 561 23.89 5.00 -10.46
N THR A 562 24.25 3.75 -10.74
CA THR A 562 24.14 2.66 -9.76
C THR A 562 25.03 2.95 -8.54
N ALA A 563 24.59 2.55 -7.37
CA ALA A 563 25.36 2.62 -6.14
C ALA A 563 25.43 1.25 -5.47
N ASP A 564 26.54 1.01 -4.74
CA ASP A 564 26.59 -0.17 -3.88
C ASP A 564 25.56 -0.07 -2.77
N PRO A 565 24.86 -1.17 -2.41
CA PRO A 565 23.92 -1.17 -1.31
C PRO A 565 24.59 -0.72 -0.01
N ILE A 566 23.97 0.24 0.69
CA ILE A 566 24.43 0.74 1.99
C ILE A 566 23.84 -0.04 3.17
N SER A 567 22.90 -0.93 2.89
CA SER A 567 22.27 -1.83 3.84
C SER A 567 21.96 -3.18 3.21
N SER A 568 21.69 -4.17 4.04
CA SER A 568 21.24 -5.48 3.59
C SER A 568 19.87 -5.82 4.17
N LYS A 569 19.09 -6.67 3.48
CA LYS A 569 17.82 -7.22 4.01
C LYS A 569 18.03 -7.91 5.37
N ASP A 570 19.18 -8.53 5.58
CA ASP A 570 19.54 -9.15 6.86
C ASP A 570 19.80 -8.13 7.97
N GLU A 571 20.33 -6.97 7.66
CA GLU A 571 20.47 -5.85 8.60
C GLU A 571 19.13 -5.24 8.93
N TYR A 572 18.25 -5.11 7.96
CA TYR A 572 16.87 -4.68 8.14
C TYR A 572 16.13 -5.61 9.12
N ASN A 573 16.12 -6.89 8.87
CA ASN A 573 15.44 -7.87 9.71
C ASN A 573 16.02 -7.97 11.13
N LYS A 574 17.28 -7.58 11.34
CA LYS A 574 17.95 -7.61 12.64
C LYS A 574 17.88 -6.29 13.40
N ALA A 575 17.93 -5.20 12.70
CA ALA A 575 18.14 -3.88 13.30
C ALA A 575 16.85 -3.13 13.51
N ALA A 576 15.69 -3.78 13.33
CA ALA A 576 14.39 -3.15 13.43
C ALA A 576 14.48 -1.64 13.69
N TRP A 577 14.43 -0.85 12.68
CA TRP A 577 14.16 0.59 12.69
C TRP A 577 14.69 1.35 13.91
N THR A 578 15.89 1.86 13.84
CA THR A 578 16.52 2.60 14.94
C THR A 578 15.73 3.88 15.20
N LYS A 579 14.94 3.89 16.27
CA LYS A 579 14.28 5.10 16.74
C LYS A 579 15.32 6.11 17.21
N VAL A 580 15.31 7.27 16.60
CA VAL A 580 16.04 8.42 17.11
C VAL A 580 15.07 9.21 17.98
N SER A 581 15.29 9.24 19.29
CA SER A 581 14.45 9.97 20.21
C SER A 581 14.42 11.46 19.87
N VAL A 582 13.25 12.00 19.69
CA VAL A 582 13.01 13.44 19.66
C VAL A 582 12.15 13.74 20.88
N ASP A 583 12.67 14.55 21.76
CA ASP A 583 12.10 14.77 23.10
C ASP A 583 10.89 15.70 23.13
N THR A 584 9.92 15.51 22.26
CA THR A 584 8.72 16.34 22.33
C THR A 584 7.51 15.51 22.70
N GLU A 585 7.12 15.57 23.94
CA GLU A 585 5.79 15.17 24.40
C GLU A 585 4.89 16.40 24.37
N THR A 586 3.81 16.34 23.62
CA THR A 586 2.83 17.43 23.57
C THR A 586 1.49 16.89 24.05
N ASN A 587 0.84 17.63 24.92
CA ASN A 587 -0.53 17.31 25.36
C ASN A 587 -1.51 17.57 24.21
N ILE A 588 -2.44 16.66 24.01
CA ILE A 588 -3.37 16.68 22.88
C ILE A 588 -4.58 17.60 23.12
N ALA A 589 -4.61 18.25 24.26
CA ALA A 589 -5.74 19.09 24.66
C ALA A 589 -5.71 20.52 24.08
N ASP A 590 -4.79 20.82 23.16
CA ASP A 590 -4.69 22.15 22.53
C ASP A 590 -5.05 22.11 21.06
#